data_3c8d323bc3a6bbf93a46248d736c4b27
#
_entry.id   3c8d323bc3a6bbf93a46248d736c4b27
#
_cell.length_a   1.000
_cell.length_b   1.000
_cell.length_c   1.000
_cell.angle_alpha   90.00
_cell.angle_beta   90.00
_cell.angle_gamma   90.00
#
_symmetry.space_group_name_H-M   'P 1'
#
loop_
_entity.id
_entity.type
_entity.pdbx_description
1 polymer ?
#
loop_
_entity_poly.entity_id
_entity_poly.type
_entity_poly.pdbx_seq_one_letter_code
_entity_poly.pdbx_strand_id
1 'polypeptide(L)'
;MSLDDFIITVFCTIDDFLTEFLDGKRLRQRGPRPTVPDSVVLTCEIVGEFLEYDTDSGIFSYFRRHHAAFFPTLLAIDRTTFVRQAANLWKIKDHLQSHLQSQVDGDPLVTITDSFPFPVCRFARAPRCKRLASEAAYGYDELARQTFYGLRAHLAISWPGVIRSVELAPANVSDVEMAPEVLFGVDGWTLADRNYWSPDLAEKLRQEDV
;
A
#
# COMPACT_ATOMS: atom_id res chain seq x y z
N MET A 1 15.49 -8.22 -17.33
CA MET A 1 15.90 -6.90 -16.81
C MET A 1 16.83 -7.14 -15.63
N SER A 2 18.00 -6.52 -15.58
CA SER A 2 18.89 -6.62 -14.42
C SER A 2 18.31 -5.85 -13.22
N LEU A 3 18.79 -6.12 -12.00
CA LEU A 3 18.37 -5.35 -10.82
C LEU A 3 18.75 -3.87 -10.95
N ASP A 4 19.90 -3.58 -11.52
CA ASP A 4 20.35 -2.20 -11.73
C ASP A 4 19.43 -1.45 -12.71
N ASP A 5 19.03 -2.10 -13.82
CA ASP A 5 18.06 -1.51 -14.75
C ASP A 5 16.71 -1.28 -14.07
N PHE A 6 16.28 -2.21 -13.22
CA PHE A 6 15.03 -2.06 -12.46
C PHE A 6 15.11 -0.87 -11.50
N ILE A 7 16.19 -0.73 -10.73
CA ILE A 7 16.40 0.41 -9.82
C ILE A 7 16.36 1.73 -10.60
N ILE A 8 17.05 1.80 -11.75
CA ILE A 8 17.08 3.00 -12.58
C ILE A 8 15.69 3.32 -13.13
N THR A 9 14.97 2.31 -13.64
CA THR A 9 13.61 2.50 -14.16
C THR A 9 12.66 3.01 -13.08
N VAL A 10 12.66 2.40 -11.90
CA VAL A 10 11.82 2.83 -10.77
C VAL A 10 12.19 4.26 -10.35
N PHE A 11 13.48 4.57 -10.26
CA PHE A 11 13.93 5.91 -9.91
C PHE A 11 13.45 6.96 -10.92
N CYS A 12 13.62 6.73 -12.22
CA CYS A 12 13.19 7.66 -13.26
C CYS A 12 11.68 7.87 -13.22
N THR A 13 10.90 6.79 -13.12
CA THR A 13 9.44 6.87 -13.03
C THR A 13 8.98 7.71 -11.83
N ILE A 14 9.60 7.51 -10.67
CA ILE A 14 9.25 8.28 -9.45
C ILE A 14 9.69 9.74 -9.57
N ASP A 15 10.87 10.01 -10.12
CA ASP A 15 11.41 11.37 -10.24
C ASP A 15 10.60 12.20 -11.24
N ASP A 16 10.21 11.60 -12.36
CA ASP A 16 9.31 12.20 -13.35
C ASP A 16 7.94 12.51 -12.72
N PHE A 17 7.35 11.53 -12.02
CA PHE A 17 6.10 11.73 -11.28
C PHE A 17 6.20 12.90 -10.28
N LEU A 18 7.24 12.91 -9.45
CA LEU A 18 7.41 13.97 -8.45
C LEU A 18 7.62 15.34 -9.10
N THR A 19 8.32 15.41 -10.22
CA THR A 19 8.54 16.65 -10.97
C THR A 19 7.22 17.20 -11.49
N GLU A 20 6.39 16.36 -12.09
CA GLU A 20 5.06 16.72 -12.58
C GLU A 20 4.12 17.09 -11.43
N PHE A 21 4.02 16.23 -10.41
CA PHE A 21 3.13 16.39 -9.27
C PHE A 21 3.42 17.66 -8.47
N LEU A 22 4.67 18.01 -8.29
CA LEU A 22 5.06 19.17 -7.50
C LEU A 22 4.98 20.48 -8.29
N ASP A 23 5.03 20.44 -9.61
CA ASP A 23 4.96 21.63 -10.49
C ASP A 23 5.87 22.79 -10.00
N GLY A 24 7.13 22.48 -9.72
CA GLY A 24 8.12 23.42 -9.18
C GLY A 24 7.95 23.80 -7.72
N LYS A 25 6.90 23.32 -7.04
CA LYS A 25 6.65 23.54 -5.60
C LYS A 25 7.51 22.61 -4.75
N ARG A 26 7.60 22.92 -3.47
CA ARG A 26 8.26 22.03 -2.49
C ARG A 26 7.24 21.11 -1.83
N LEU A 27 7.56 19.83 -1.70
CA LEU A 27 6.76 18.90 -0.92
C LEU A 27 6.63 19.36 0.55
N ARG A 28 7.72 19.84 1.13
CA ARG A 28 7.75 20.42 2.48
C ARG A 28 7.88 21.94 2.39
N GLN A 29 6.85 22.65 2.82
CA GLN A 29 6.83 24.11 2.78
C GLN A 29 7.72 24.74 3.87
N ARG A 30 8.06 24.00 4.93
CA ARG A 30 8.86 24.47 6.06
C ARG A 30 10.09 23.59 6.27
N GLY A 31 11.16 24.19 6.77
CA GLY A 31 12.42 23.49 7.09
C GLY A 31 13.42 23.41 5.94
N PRO A 32 14.63 22.88 6.21
CA PRO A 32 15.66 22.67 5.21
C PRO A 32 15.24 21.59 4.20
N ARG A 33 15.86 21.61 3.03
CA ARG A 33 15.69 20.50 2.07
C ARG A 33 16.32 19.24 2.65
N PRO A 34 15.70 18.07 2.45
CA PRO A 34 16.31 16.80 2.84
C PRO A 34 17.65 16.58 2.13
N THR A 35 18.60 16.00 2.83
CA THR A 35 19.90 15.62 2.25
C THR A 35 19.75 14.55 1.18
N VAL A 36 18.84 13.60 1.41
CA VAL A 36 18.47 12.56 0.44
C VAL A 36 17.19 13.01 -0.27
N PRO A 37 17.17 13.06 -1.62
CA PRO A 37 15.95 13.35 -2.37
C PRO A 37 14.81 12.37 -2.02
N ASP A 38 13.58 12.86 -2.07
CA ASP A 38 12.41 12.02 -1.79
C ASP A 38 12.23 10.91 -2.85
N SER A 39 12.61 11.18 -4.11
CA SER A 39 12.67 10.16 -5.17
C SER A 39 13.58 8.98 -4.82
N VAL A 40 14.75 9.25 -4.22
CA VAL A 40 15.67 8.21 -3.77
C VAL A 40 15.06 7.36 -2.65
N VAL A 41 14.42 8.01 -1.66
CA VAL A 41 13.79 7.27 -0.54
C VAL A 41 12.67 6.37 -1.05
N LEU A 42 11.78 6.89 -1.89
CA LEU A 42 10.68 6.11 -2.48
C LEU A 42 11.18 4.96 -3.35
N THR A 43 12.24 5.20 -4.15
CA THR A 43 12.87 4.14 -4.94
C THR A 43 13.43 3.03 -4.05
N CYS A 44 14.14 3.41 -2.99
CA CYS A 44 14.68 2.43 -2.05
C CYS A 44 13.57 1.60 -1.39
N GLU A 45 12.46 2.22 -0.98
CA GLU A 45 11.33 1.50 -0.38
C GLU A 45 10.69 0.53 -1.37
N ILE A 46 10.29 1.00 -2.56
CA ILE A 46 9.61 0.17 -3.56
C ILE A 46 10.50 -1.01 -4.00
N VAL A 47 11.76 -0.74 -4.33
CA VAL A 47 12.68 -1.81 -4.73
C VAL A 47 13.05 -2.71 -3.54
N GLY A 48 13.14 -2.15 -2.34
CA GLY A 48 13.40 -2.91 -1.11
C GLY A 48 12.28 -3.89 -0.78
N GLU A 49 11.02 -3.46 -0.91
CA GLU A 49 9.85 -4.34 -0.76
C GLU A 49 9.80 -5.41 -1.84
N PHE A 50 10.10 -5.07 -3.10
CA PHE A 50 10.24 -6.06 -4.17
C PHE A 50 11.32 -7.11 -3.87
N LEU A 51 12.38 -6.73 -3.16
CA LEU A 51 13.45 -7.62 -2.70
C LEU A 51 13.12 -8.31 -1.36
N GLU A 52 11.89 -8.23 -0.89
CA GLU A 52 11.38 -8.88 0.33
C GLU A 52 12.05 -8.39 1.64
N TYR A 53 12.45 -7.12 1.70
CA TYR A 53 12.91 -6.51 2.94
C TYR A 53 11.74 -5.99 3.77
N ASP A 54 11.48 -6.60 4.92
CA ASP A 54 10.33 -6.31 5.80
C ASP A 54 10.42 -4.98 6.57
N THR A 55 11.53 -4.25 6.51
CA THR A 55 11.72 -3.05 7.33
C THR A 55 12.52 -1.96 6.60
N ASP A 56 12.12 -0.70 6.77
CA ASP A 56 12.87 0.46 6.26
C ASP A 56 14.34 0.46 6.70
N SER A 57 14.62 -0.07 7.90
CA SER A 57 16.00 -0.20 8.42
C SER A 57 16.81 -1.23 7.64
N GLY A 58 16.18 -2.32 7.23
CA GLY A 58 16.78 -3.33 6.36
C GLY A 58 17.03 -2.77 4.97
N ILE A 59 16.03 -2.11 4.40
CA ILE A 59 16.09 -1.42 3.11
C ILE A 59 17.24 -0.41 3.08
N PHE A 60 17.29 0.50 4.05
CA PHE A 60 18.36 1.48 4.16
C PHE A 60 19.76 0.83 4.20
N SER A 61 19.91 -0.23 5.03
CA SER A 61 21.19 -0.92 5.19
C SER A 61 21.64 -1.61 3.90
N TYR A 62 20.69 -2.20 3.17
CA TYR A 62 20.92 -2.85 1.89
C TYR A 62 21.40 -1.85 0.83
N PHE A 63 20.63 -0.78 0.59
CA PHE A 63 20.97 0.21 -0.42
C PHE A 63 22.25 0.97 -0.12
N ARG A 64 22.48 1.33 1.14
CA ARG A 64 23.73 1.97 1.57
C ARG A 64 24.95 1.09 1.34
N ARG A 65 24.82 -0.24 1.46
CA ARG A 65 25.93 -1.19 1.29
C ARG A 65 26.17 -1.54 -0.18
N HIS A 66 25.10 -1.77 -0.95
CA HIS A 66 25.21 -2.39 -2.25
C HIS A 66 24.99 -1.42 -3.41
N HIS A 67 24.27 -0.33 -3.20
CA HIS A 67 23.89 0.62 -4.24
C HIS A 67 24.26 2.08 -3.92
N ALA A 68 25.26 2.29 -3.07
CA ALA A 68 25.76 3.63 -2.76
C ALA A 68 26.32 4.38 -3.99
N ALA A 69 26.73 3.67 -5.02
CA ALA A 69 27.16 4.26 -6.28
C ALA A 69 26.02 4.98 -7.01
N PHE A 70 24.79 4.43 -6.96
CA PHE A 70 23.59 5.07 -7.50
C PHE A 70 23.08 6.19 -6.58
N PHE A 71 23.14 5.98 -5.28
CA PHE A 71 22.56 6.88 -4.28
C PHE A 71 23.59 7.32 -3.23
N PRO A 72 24.62 8.11 -3.64
CA PRO A 72 25.70 8.50 -2.72
C PRO A 72 25.22 9.34 -1.52
N THR A 73 24.08 10.01 -1.65
CA THR A 73 23.45 10.79 -0.58
C THR A 73 23.05 9.95 0.63
N LEU A 74 22.83 8.63 0.46
CA LEU A 74 22.55 7.70 1.57
C LEU A 74 23.74 7.56 2.53
N LEU A 75 24.96 7.81 2.08
CA LEU A 75 26.16 7.81 2.93
C LEU A 75 26.20 8.99 3.90
N ALA A 76 25.49 10.07 3.58
CA ALA A 76 25.50 11.33 4.34
C ALA A 76 24.43 11.38 5.45
N ILE A 77 23.59 10.37 5.58
CA ILE A 77 22.52 10.31 6.59
C ILE A 77 22.63 9.05 7.44
N ASP A 78 22.01 9.10 8.60
CA ASP A 78 21.81 7.92 9.45
C ASP A 78 20.46 7.22 9.13
N ARG A 79 20.35 5.99 9.64
CA ARG A 79 19.16 5.13 9.50
C ARG A 79 17.88 5.80 9.99
N THR A 80 17.94 6.50 11.13
CA THR A 80 16.76 7.16 11.73
C THR A 80 16.25 8.30 10.88
N THR A 81 17.12 9.00 10.20
CA THR A 81 16.75 10.05 9.23
C THR A 81 16.03 9.46 8.03
N PHE A 82 16.55 8.36 7.47
CA PHE A 82 15.89 7.66 6.36
C PHE A 82 14.49 7.18 6.76
N VAL A 83 14.38 6.38 7.83
CA VAL A 83 13.10 5.81 8.31
C VAL A 83 12.05 6.91 8.60
N ARG A 84 12.47 8.03 9.18
CA ARG A 84 11.57 9.15 9.43
C ARG A 84 11.12 9.83 8.13
N GLN A 85 12.01 9.96 7.15
CA GLN A 85 11.67 10.52 5.85
C GLN A 85 10.70 9.60 5.10
N ALA A 86 10.96 8.31 5.06
CA ALA A 86 10.11 7.28 4.48
C ALA A 86 8.68 7.30 5.07
N ALA A 87 8.58 7.32 6.41
CA ALA A 87 7.30 7.41 7.10
C ALA A 87 6.50 8.67 6.76
N ASN A 88 7.16 9.80 6.50
CA ASN A 88 6.51 11.06 6.15
C ASN A 88 6.04 11.13 4.68
N LEU A 89 6.42 10.17 3.84
CA LEU A 89 6.07 10.14 2.42
C LEU A 89 4.79 9.35 2.12
N TRP A 90 4.05 8.89 3.13
CA TRP A 90 2.88 8.03 2.94
C TRP A 90 1.82 8.62 1.98
N LYS A 91 1.52 9.93 2.06
CA LYS A 91 0.59 10.59 1.12
C LYS A 91 1.11 10.60 -0.32
N ILE A 92 2.41 10.76 -0.48
CA ILE A 92 3.04 10.74 -1.80
C ILE A 92 3.00 9.34 -2.39
N LYS A 93 3.19 8.30 -1.57
CA LYS A 93 3.03 6.91 -2.00
C LYS A 93 1.62 6.63 -2.49
N ASP A 94 0.61 7.13 -1.81
CA ASP A 94 -0.79 7.03 -2.21
C ASP A 94 -1.05 7.70 -3.57
N HIS A 95 -0.57 8.94 -3.76
CA HIS A 95 -0.67 9.62 -5.05
C HIS A 95 0.13 8.93 -6.16
N LEU A 96 1.34 8.42 -5.85
CA LEU A 96 2.16 7.66 -6.79
C LEU A 96 1.45 6.37 -7.21
N GLN A 97 0.85 5.65 -6.26
CA GLN A 97 0.08 4.44 -6.55
C GLN A 97 -1.08 4.76 -7.49
N SER A 98 -1.88 5.78 -7.21
CA SER A 98 -2.98 6.22 -8.05
C SER A 98 -2.51 6.61 -9.47
N HIS A 99 -1.38 7.32 -9.55
CA HIS A 99 -0.78 7.69 -10.84
C HIS A 99 -0.35 6.45 -11.64
N LEU A 100 0.34 5.51 -11.02
CA LEU A 100 0.77 4.27 -11.67
C LEU A 100 -0.43 3.40 -12.10
N GLN A 101 -1.47 3.32 -11.27
CA GLN A 101 -2.71 2.62 -11.63
C GLN A 101 -3.35 3.19 -12.88
N SER A 102 -3.34 4.51 -13.06
CA SER A 102 -3.92 5.16 -14.24
C SER A 102 -3.15 4.87 -15.53
N GLN A 103 -1.91 4.41 -15.45
CA GLN A 103 -1.04 4.08 -16.59
C GLN A 103 -1.08 2.60 -16.97
N VAL A 104 -1.65 1.76 -16.12
CA VAL A 104 -1.72 0.31 -16.38
C VAL A 104 -3.10 -0.04 -16.94
N ASP A 105 -3.10 -0.60 -18.15
CA ASP A 105 -4.31 -1.14 -18.75
C ASP A 105 -4.77 -2.38 -17.97
N GLY A 106 -5.90 -2.25 -17.29
CA GLY A 106 -6.62 -3.36 -16.69
C GLY A 106 -7.96 -3.55 -17.37
N ASP A 107 -8.50 -4.74 -17.36
CA ASP A 107 -9.87 -4.95 -17.83
C ASP A 107 -10.83 -4.25 -16.84
N PRO A 108 -11.49 -3.15 -17.22
CA PRO A 108 -12.36 -2.43 -16.31
C PRO A 108 -13.63 -3.22 -15.96
N LEU A 109 -13.96 -4.23 -16.78
CA LEU A 109 -15.19 -5.02 -16.63
C LEU A 109 -15.02 -6.26 -15.74
N VAL A 110 -13.80 -6.57 -15.28
CA VAL A 110 -13.54 -7.73 -14.43
C VAL A 110 -12.77 -7.31 -13.20
N THR A 111 -13.43 -7.38 -12.05
CA THR A 111 -12.84 -7.11 -10.73
C THR A 111 -12.86 -8.36 -9.87
N ILE A 112 -11.78 -8.60 -9.16
CA ILE A 112 -11.65 -9.65 -8.15
C ILE A 112 -11.54 -8.96 -6.79
N THR A 113 -12.35 -9.35 -5.82
CA THR A 113 -12.28 -8.83 -4.46
C THR A 113 -12.05 -9.95 -3.45
N ASP A 114 -11.20 -9.67 -2.48
CA ASP A 114 -10.89 -10.57 -1.37
C ASP A 114 -10.48 -9.77 -0.14
N SER A 115 -10.48 -10.41 1.01
CA SER A 115 -10.05 -9.82 2.27
C SER A 115 -9.00 -10.67 2.98
N PHE A 116 -8.12 -10.01 3.74
CA PHE A 116 -7.12 -10.70 4.52
C PHE A 116 -6.90 -10.03 5.89
N PRO A 117 -6.50 -10.81 6.92
CA PRO A 117 -6.22 -10.27 8.23
C PRO A 117 -5.00 -9.34 8.23
N PHE A 118 -5.11 -8.20 8.92
CA PHE A 118 -4.04 -7.23 9.13
C PHE A 118 -3.79 -7.05 10.63
N PRO A 119 -3.01 -7.94 11.28
CA PRO A 119 -2.74 -7.88 12.71
C PRO A 119 -1.91 -6.65 13.07
N VAL A 120 -2.37 -5.84 14.04
CA VAL A 120 -1.62 -4.67 14.53
C VAL A 120 -0.60 -5.00 15.60
N CYS A 121 -0.72 -6.18 16.23
CA CYS A 121 0.26 -6.70 17.18
C CYS A 121 0.15 -8.23 17.33
N ARG A 122 1.12 -8.84 17.99
CA ARG A 122 1.01 -10.24 18.41
C ARG A 122 -0.19 -10.42 19.33
N PHE A 123 -0.99 -11.46 19.15
CA PHE A 123 -2.24 -11.71 19.89
C PHE A 123 -2.08 -11.60 21.42
N ALA A 124 -1.02 -12.16 21.99
CA ALA A 124 -0.73 -12.07 23.42
C ALA A 124 -0.54 -10.63 23.94
N ARG A 125 -0.33 -9.66 23.08
CA ARG A 125 -0.18 -8.24 23.42
C ARG A 125 -1.46 -7.43 23.21
N ALA A 126 -2.48 -8.01 22.57
CA ALA A 126 -3.73 -7.32 22.22
C ALA A 126 -4.35 -6.53 23.39
N PRO A 127 -4.50 -7.08 24.62
CA PRO A 127 -5.12 -6.35 25.72
C PRO A 127 -4.38 -5.08 26.16
N ARG A 128 -3.12 -4.94 25.78
CA ARG A 128 -2.25 -3.79 26.12
C ARG A 128 -1.86 -2.96 24.89
N CYS A 129 -2.38 -3.31 23.72
CA CYS A 129 -2.05 -2.62 22.49
C CYS A 129 -2.76 -1.27 22.46
N LYS A 130 -1.99 -0.19 22.35
CA LYS A 130 -2.51 1.17 22.20
C LYS A 130 -2.52 1.64 20.74
N ARG A 131 -1.87 0.87 19.84
CA ARG A 131 -1.81 1.19 18.42
C ARG A 131 -3.16 0.90 17.80
N LEU A 132 -3.75 1.88 17.12
CA LEU A 132 -5.05 1.77 16.47
C LEU A 132 -6.15 1.20 17.39
N ALA A 133 -6.11 1.51 18.70
CA ALA A 133 -7.02 0.91 19.68
C ALA A 133 -8.48 1.32 19.47
N SER A 134 -8.73 2.44 18.78
CA SER A 134 -10.08 2.90 18.41
C SER A 134 -10.62 2.20 17.15
N GLU A 135 -9.72 1.69 16.31
CA GLU A 135 -10.04 1.14 14.98
C GLU A 135 -9.88 -0.38 14.92
N ALA A 136 -8.99 -0.94 15.76
CA ALA A 136 -8.70 -2.37 15.75
C ALA A 136 -9.70 -3.15 16.59
N ALA A 137 -10.04 -4.35 16.12
CA ALA A 137 -10.93 -5.30 16.80
C ALA A 137 -10.34 -6.72 16.80
N TYR A 138 -10.98 -7.62 17.54
CA TYR A 138 -10.68 -9.04 17.45
C TYR A 138 -11.41 -9.64 16.26
N GLY A 139 -10.66 -10.35 15.41
CA GLY A 139 -11.18 -11.10 14.28
C GLY A 139 -10.66 -12.52 14.27
N TYR A 140 -11.20 -13.33 13.37
CA TYR A 140 -10.78 -14.71 13.16
C TYR A 140 -10.24 -14.89 11.74
N ASP A 141 -9.08 -15.49 11.64
CA ASP A 141 -8.45 -15.89 10.39
C ASP A 141 -8.80 -17.38 10.14
N GLU A 142 -9.65 -17.64 9.17
CA GLU A 142 -10.11 -18.98 8.85
C GLU A 142 -9.00 -19.85 8.24
N LEU A 143 -8.12 -19.24 7.44
CA LEU A 143 -7.01 -19.95 6.80
C LEU A 143 -5.96 -20.39 7.82
N ALA A 144 -5.54 -19.49 8.70
CA ALA A 144 -4.60 -19.80 9.78
C ALA A 144 -5.28 -20.42 11.00
N ARG A 145 -6.61 -20.47 11.05
CA ARG A 145 -7.44 -21.00 12.15
C ARG A 145 -7.07 -20.37 13.50
N GLN A 146 -6.88 -19.06 13.52
CA GLN A 146 -6.47 -18.35 14.73
C GLN A 146 -7.19 -17.02 14.88
N THR A 147 -7.39 -16.61 16.14
CA THR A 147 -7.87 -15.27 16.46
C THR A 147 -6.71 -14.29 16.37
N PHE A 148 -6.96 -13.12 15.78
CA PHE A 148 -6.02 -12.01 15.74
C PHE A 148 -6.66 -10.73 16.29
N TYR A 149 -5.86 -9.72 16.58
CA TYR A 149 -6.28 -8.39 16.94
C TYR A 149 -5.73 -7.39 15.94
N GLY A 150 -6.60 -6.69 15.24
CA GLY A 150 -6.18 -5.78 14.19
C GLY A 150 -7.32 -5.28 13.33
N LEU A 151 -6.99 -5.09 12.07
CA LEU A 151 -7.89 -4.70 11.00
C LEU A 151 -8.05 -5.87 10.03
N ARG A 152 -9.04 -5.77 9.16
CA ARG A 152 -9.18 -6.59 7.97
C ARG A 152 -8.95 -5.67 6.77
N ALA A 153 -8.07 -6.06 5.86
CA ALA A 153 -7.83 -5.36 4.63
C ALA A 153 -8.66 -6.00 3.52
N HIS A 154 -9.43 -5.19 2.81
CA HIS A 154 -10.22 -5.58 1.66
C HIS A 154 -9.59 -4.99 0.41
N LEU A 155 -9.45 -5.79 -0.62
CA LEU A 155 -8.83 -5.42 -1.89
C LEU A 155 -9.80 -5.61 -3.03
N ALA A 156 -9.85 -4.65 -3.96
CA ALA A 156 -10.41 -4.85 -5.27
C ALA A 156 -9.31 -4.75 -6.32
N ILE A 157 -9.20 -5.75 -7.18
CA ILE A 157 -8.15 -5.89 -8.18
C ILE A 157 -8.81 -6.12 -9.54
N SER A 158 -8.52 -5.28 -10.53
CA SER A 158 -8.95 -5.55 -11.89
C SER A 158 -8.00 -6.54 -12.57
N TRP A 159 -8.54 -7.34 -13.49
CA TRP A 159 -7.73 -8.23 -14.29
C TRP A 159 -6.74 -7.44 -15.19
N PRO A 160 -5.44 -7.81 -15.30
CA PRO A 160 -4.79 -9.03 -14.78
C PRO A 160 -4.07 -8.88 -13.43
N GLY A 161 -4.40 -7.91 -12.59
CA GLY A 161 -3.79 -7.78 -11.26
C GLY A 161 -3.52 -6.34 -10.82
N VAL A 162 -4.26 -5.36 -11.35
CA VAL A 162 -4.12 -3.95 -10.96
C VAL A 162 -4.98 -3.68 -9.74
N ILE A 163 -4.37 -3.31 -8.61
CA ILE A 163 -5.08 -2.93 -7.39
C ILE A 163 -5.90 -1.67 -7.66
N ARG A 164 -7.21 -1.72 -7.48
CA ARG A 164 -8.14 -0.59 -7.68
C ARG A 164 -8.47 0.11 -6.38
N SER A 165 -8.78 -0.65 -5.35
CA SER A 165 -9.04 -0.12 -4.01
C SER A 165 -8.42 -0.98 -2.92
N VAL A 166 -8.11 -0.34 -1.80
CA VAL A 166 -7.67 -0.99 -0.56
C VAL A 166 -8.42 -0.31 0.57
N GLU A 167 -9.29 -1.05 1.23
CA GLU A 167 -10.06 -0.55 2.37
C GLU A 167 -9.67 -1.29 3.64
N LEU A 168 -9.61 -0.56 4.74
CA LEU A 168 -9.27 -1.12 6.05
C LEU A 168 -10.47 -0.97 7.00
N ALA A 169 -10.94 -2.09 7.52
CA ALA A 169 -12.00 -2.11 8.51
C ALA A 169 -11.54 -2.78 9.82
N PRO A 170 -12.22 -2.52 10.96
CA PRO A 170 -12.02 -3.33 12.16
C PRO A 170 -12.18 -4.82 11.86
N ALA A 171 -11.35 -5.68 12.46
CA ALA A 171 -11.30 -7.11 12.11
C ALA A 171 -12.60 -7.88 12.34
N ASN A 172 -13.58 -7.32 13.05
CA ASN A 172 -14.91 -7.88 13.28
C ASN A 172 -15.98 -7.41 12.30
N VAL A 173 -15.66 -6.51 11.38
CA VAL A 173 -16.56 -6.10 10.30
C VAL A 173 -16.57 -7.19 9.24
N SER A 174 -17.76 -7.52 8.73
CA SER A 174 -17.92 -8.59 7.73
C SER A 174 -17.58 -8.10 6.31
N ASP A 175 -17.22 -9.03 5.45
CA ASP A 175 -16.91 -8.74 4.04
C ASP A 175 -18.13 -8.15 3.30
N VAL A 176 -19.35 -8.60 3.63
CA VAL A 176 -20.60 -8.06 3.07
C VAL A 176 -20.81 -6.59 3.45
N GLU A 177 -20.48 -6.21 4.68
CA GLU A 177 -20.61 -4.81 5.13
C GLU A 177 -19.64 -3.88 4.42
N MET A 178 -18.45 -4.37 4.07
CA MET A 178 -17.41 -3.58 3.39
C MET A 178 -17.55 -3.57 1.86
N ALA A 179 -18.31 -4.48 1.30
CA ALA A 179 -18.46 -4.60 -0.15
C ALA A 179 -18.85 -3.30 -0.87
N PRO A 180 -19.78 -2.47 -0.36
CA PRO A 180 -20.14 -1.21 -1.03
C PRO A 180 -18.97 -0.22 -1.13
N GLU A 181 -18.12 -0.13 -0.09
CA GLU A 181 -16.96 0.75 -0.12
C GLU A 181 -15.86 0.22 -1.04
N VAL A 182 -15.58 -1.09 -0.94
CA VAL A 182 -14.52 -1.75 -1.73
C VAL A 182 -14.83 -1.73 -3.21
N LEU A 183 -16.11 -1.87 -3.57
CA LEU A 183 -16.59 -1.92 -4.96
C LEU A 183 -17.10 -0.57 -5.49
N PHE A 184 -16.88 0.51 -4.73
CA PHE A 184 -17.30 1.84 -5.19
C PHE A 184 -16.61 2.23 -6.50
N GLY A 185 -17.41 2.56 -7.52
CA GLY A 185 -16.92 2.92 -8.86
C GLY A 185 -16.35 1.74 -9.66
N VAL A 186 -16.68 0.51 -9.28
CA VAL A 186 -16.40 -0.70 -10.06
C VAL A 186 -17.59 -0.95 -10.98
N ASP A 187 -17.34 -1.22 -12.25
CA ASP A 187 -18.33 -1.60 -13.26
C ASP A 187 -18.10 -3.04 -13.72
N GLY A 188 -19.15 -3.72 -14.15
CA GLY A 188 -19.10 -5.02 -14.80
C GLY A 188 -19.11 -6.21 -13.83
N TRP A 189 -18.24 -7.19 -14.04
CA TRP A 189 -18.25 -8.45 -13.30
C TRP A 189 -17.35 -8.40 -12.06
N THR A 190 -17.91 -8.70 -10.90
CA THR A 190 -17.15 -8.87 -9.66
C THR A 190 -17.09 -10.34 -9.27
N LEU A 191 -15.88 -10.86 -9.10
CA LEU A 191 -15.58 -12.18 -8.57
C LEU A 191 -15.16 -12.04 -7.10
N ALA A 192 -15.88 -12.69 -6.22
CA ALA A 192 -15.65 -12.62 -4.77
C ALA A 192 -15.82 -13.98 -4.10
N ASP A 193 -15.27 -14.14 -2.90
CA ASP A 193 -15.58 -15.26 -2.03
C ASP A 193 -17.06 -15.23 -1.58
N ARG A 194 -17.57 -16.39 -1.15
CA ARG A 194 -18.95 -16.55 -0.66
C ARG A 194 -19.29 -15.61 0.50
N ASN A 195 -18.29 -15.17 1.24
CA ASN A 195 -18.45 -14.24 2.35
C ASN A 195 -18.84 -12.80 1.91
N TYR A 196 -18.70 -12.50 0.62
CA TYR A 196 -19.15 -11.23 0.03
C TYR A 196 -20.59 -11.32 -0.51
N TRP A 197 -21.20 -12.51 -0.52
CA TRP A 197 -22.51 -12.67 -1.13
C TRP A 197 -23.65 -12.49 -0.13
N SER A 198 -24.60 -11.62 -0.46
CA SER A 198 -25.95 -11.58 0.13
C SER A 198 -26.96 -11.19 -0.93
N PRO A 199 -28.25 -11.65 -0.79
CA PRO A 199 -29.31 -11.24 -1.71
C PRO A 199 -29.47 -9.71 -1.80
N ASP A 200 -29.39 -9.02 -0.66
CA ASP A 200 -29.56 -7.58 -0.56
C ASP A 200 -28.40 -6.83 -1.23
N LEU A 201 -27.17 -7.32 -1.09
CA LEU A 201 -25.99 -6.77 -1.76
C LEU A 201 -26.10 -6.98 -3.27
N ALA A 202 -26.46 -8.18 -3.72
CA ALA A 202 -26.62 -8.49 -5.14
C ALA A 202 -27.68 -7.60 -5.81
N GLU A 203 -28.75 -7.25 -5.10
CA GLU A 203 -29.77 -6.33 -5.64
C GLU A 203 -29.26 -4.90 -5.71
N LYS A 204 -28.51 -4.43 -4.70
CA LYS A 204 -27.88 -3.09 -4.72
C LYS A 204 -26.87 -2.95 -5.86
N LEU A 205 -25.97 -3.92 -6.01
CA LEU A 205 -24.94 -3.89 -7.07
C LEU A 205 -25.58 -3.91 -8.46
N ARG A 206 -26.65 -4.68 -8.68
CA ARG A 206 -27.39 -4.65 -9.95
C ARG A 206 -28.01 -3.29 -10.28
N GLN A 207 -28.39 -2.52 -9.27
CA GLN A 207 -28.93 -1.16 -9.45
C GLN A 207 -27.81 -0.16 -9.79
N GLU A 208 -26.57 -0.50 -9.49
CA GLU A 208 -25.36 0.30 -9.74
C GLU A 208 -24.57 -0.19 -10.98
N ASP A 209 -25.13 -1.11 -11.79
CA ASP A 209 -24.51 -1.73 -12.96
C ASP A 209 -23.21 -2.56 -12.67
N VAL A 210 -23.10 -3.14 -11.45
CA VAL A 210 -22.03 -4.06 -11.01
C VAL A 210 -22.52 -5.49 -10.90
#